data_bda0d7ed4a6d8a03984c3d53f799e380
#
_entry.id   bda0d7ed4a6d8a03984c3d53f799e380
#
_cell.length_a   1.000
_cell.length_b   1.000
_cell.length_c   1.000
_cell.angle_alpha   90.00
_cell.angle_beta   90.00
_cell.angle_gamma   90.00
#
_symmetry.space_group_name_H-M   'P 1'
#
loop_
_entity.id
_entity.type
_entity.pdbx_description
1 polymer ?
#
loop_
_entity_poly.entity_id
_entity_poly.type
_entity_poly.pdbx_seq_one_letter_code
_entity_poly.pdbx_strand_id
1 'polypeptide(L)'
;TQEQVQLFADATGDHQWIHLDTERAKTGPFGQTIAHGYLTLSLAPVLIGQIWKVEGVKMGVNYGTNKVRFMAPVPVGAKVRAGIKLLEATEIAGGAQVVLETTFECEGATKPSCVAEVIFRHYY
;
A
#
# COMPACT_ATOMS: atom_id res chain seq x y z
N THR A 1 -2.30 7.38 10.63
CA THR A 1 -2.43 7.68 12.07
C THR A 1 -2.12 6.46 12.92
N GLN A 2 -1.79 6.69 14.19
CA GLN A 2 -1.57 5.58 15.15
C GLN A 2 -2.84 4.74 15.32
N GLU A 3 -4.01 5.35 15.27
CA GLU A 3 -5.29 4.65 15.35
C GLU A 3 -5.49 3.68 14.17
N GLN A 4 -5.17 4.11 12.95
CA GLN A 4 -5.24 3.23 11.77
C GLN A 4 -4.30 2.04 11.89
N VAL A 5 -3.11 2.26 12.41
CA VAL A 5 -2.12 1.20 12.65
C VAL A 5 -2.62 0.22 13.71
N GLN A 6 -3.24 0.72 14.78
CA GLN A 6 -3.86 -0.12 15.80
C GLN A 6 -4.99 -0.99 15.22
N LEU A 7 -5.86 -0.40 14.39
CA LEU A 7 -6.94 -1.14 13.73
C LEU A 7 -6.40 -2.24 12.81
N PHE A 8 -5.34 -1.96 12.09
CA PHE A 8 -4.69 -2.96 11.25
C PHE A 8 -4.08 -4.10 12.08
N ALA A 9 -3.42 -3.77 13.17
CA ALA A 9 -2.87 -4.75 14.10
C ALA A 9 -3.96 -5.65 14.68
N ASP A 10 -5.09 -5.06 15.09
CA ASP A 10 -6.22 -5.79 15.63
C ASP A 10 -6.87 -6.71 14.59
N ALA A 11 -6.97 -6.25 13.35
CA ALA A 11 -7.56 -7.02 12.25
C ALA A 11 -6.69 -8.19 11.82
N THR A 12 -5.36 -8.06 11.87
CA THR A 12 -4.41 -9.05 11.35
C THR A 12 -3.75 -9.90 12.42
N GLY A 13 -3.73 -9.44 13.67
CA GLY A 13 -3.02 -10.10 14.76
C GLY A 13 -1.54 -9.69 14.88
N ASP A 14 -1.04 -8.81 14.01
CA ASP A 14 0.33 -8.32 14.08
C ASP A 14 0.45 -7.15 15.05
N HIS A 15 0.73 -7.47 16.29
CA HIS A 15 0.87 -6.50 17.39
C HIS A 15 2.34 -6.24 17.77
N GLN A 16 3.27 -6.36 16.83
CA GLN A 16 4.68 -6.09 17.11
C GLN A 16 4.87 -4.68 17.66
N TRP A 17 5.72 -4.54 18.67
CA TRP A 17 5.92 -3.28 19.40
C TRP A 17 6.39 -2.13 18.52
N ILE A 18 7.09 -2.39 17.42
CA ILE A 18 7.59 -1.34 16.52
C ILE A 18 6.46 -0.52 15.89
N HIS A 19 5.24 -1.08 15.87
CA HIS A 19 4.06 -0.40 15.31
C HIS A 19 3.20 0.29 16.36
N LEU A 20 3.21 -0.21 17.61
CA LEU A 20 2.20 0.15 18.61
C LEU A 20 2.75 0.80 19.87
N ASP A 21 3.95 0.42 20.32
CA ASP A 21 4.52 0.90 21.58
C ASP A 21 5.31 2.19 21.33
N THR A 22 4.63 3.33 21.49
CA THR A 22 5.20 4.65 21.21
C THR A 22 6.36 4.99 22.14
N GLU A 23 6.36 4.55 23.39
CA GLU A 23 7.45 4.82 24.33
C GLU A 23 8.69 3.98 24.01
N ARG A 24 8.49 2.68 23.78
CA ARG A 24 9.60 1.79 23.41
C ARG A 24 10.22 2.17 22.06
N ALA A 25 9.39 2.60 21.11
CA ALA A 25 9.84 2.98 19.79
C ALA A 25 10.77 4.21 19.77
N LYS A 26 10.67 5.09 20.75
CA LYS A 26 11.55 6.28 20.88
C LYS A 26 13.03 5.91 20.95
N THR A 27 13.36 4.80 21.56
CA THR A 27 14.73 4.28 21.69
C THR A 27 15.01 3.11 20.76
N GLY A 28 14.07 2.78 19.89
CA GLY A 28 14.22 1.73 18.90
C GLY A 28 14.93 2.19 17.63
N PRO A 29 15.11 1.29 16.65
CA PRO A 29 15.90 1.57 15.46
C PRO A 29 15.30 2.65 14.54
N PHE A 30 14.01 2.93 14.65
CA PHE A 30 13.32 3.91 13.79
C PHE A 30 13.02 5.25 14.51
N GLY A 31 13.27 5.33 15.81
CA GLY A 31 13.04 6.55 16.62
C GLY A 31 11.58 6.86 16.94
N GLN A 32 10.64 6.17 16.31
CA GLN A 32 9.20 6.25 16.54
C GLN A 32 8.51 5.02 16.00
N THR A 33 7.21 4.90 16.24
CA THR A 33 6.42 3.81 15.65
C THR A 33 6.29 3.98 14.14
N ILE A 34 6.27 2.86 13.45
CA ILE A 34 6.14 2.79 11.99
C ILE A 34 4.90 1.98 11.60
N ALA A 35 4.30 2.32 10.47
CA ALA A 35 3.20 1.53 9.91
C ALA A 35 3.70 0.15 9.47
N HIS A 36 2.79 -0.83 9.52
CA HIS A 36 3.06 -2.14 8.93
C HIS A 36 3.30 -1.98 7.43
N GLY A 37 4.29 -2.68 6.90
CA GLY A 37 4.51 -2.71 5.45
C GLY A 37 3.26 -3.16 4.70
N TYR A 38 2.58 -4.18 5.19
CA TYR A 38 1.33 -4.67 4.61
C TYR A 38 0.17 -3.68 4.72
N LEU A 39 0.14 -2.82 5.73
CA LEU A 39 -0.83 -1.72 5.77
C LEU A 39 -0.58 -0.74 4.62
N THR A 40 0.68 -0.34 4.42
CA THR A 40 1.06 0.56 3.31
C THR A 40 0.64 -0.03 1.96
N LEU A 41 0.96 -1.29 1.72
CA LEU A 41 0.53 -1.99 0.50
C LEU A 41 -0.99 -2.05 0.37
N SER A 42 -1.71 -2.25 1.46
CA SER A 42 -3.17 -2.32 1.48
C SER A 42 -3.86 -1.00 1.13
N LEU A 43 -3.13 0.10 1.12
CA LEU A 43 -3.65 1.40 0.67
C LEU A 43 -3.74 1.50 -0.86
N ALA A 44 -3.18 0.55 -1.60
CA ALA A 44 -3.14 0.59 -3.07
C ALA A 44 -4.51 0.84 -3.71
N PRO A 45 -5.59 0.14 -3.37
CA PRO A 45 -6.89 0.36 -4.01
C PRO A 45 -7.42 1.78 -3.83
N VAL A 46 -7.28 2.34 -2.64
CA VAL A 46 -7.78 3.69 -2.32
C VAL A 46 -6.93 4.75 -3.00
N LEU A 47 -5.62 4.65 -2.89
CA LEU A 47 -4.71 5.65 -3.47
C LEU A 47 -4.72 5.61 -5.00
N ILE A 48 -4.73 4.42 -5.58
CA ILE A 48 -4.84 4.26 -7.05
C ILE A 48 -6.19 4.81 -7.54
N GLY A 49 -7.28 4.52 -6.83
CA GLY A 49 -8.61 5.01 -7.17
C GLY A 49 -8.76 6.53 -7.17
N GLN A 50 -7.88 7.25 -6.50
CA GLN A 50 -7.85 8.71 -6.51
C GLN A 50 -7.26 9.28 -7.80
N ILE A 51 -6.39 8.54 -8.48
CA ILE A 51 -5.63 9.02 -9.64
C ILE A 51 -5.96 8.31 -10.94
N TRP A 52 -6.63 7.17 -10.88
CA TRP A 52 -6.93 6.35 -12.03
C TRP A 52 -8.28 5.67 -11.91
N LYS A 53 -9.08 5.74 -12.98
CA LYS A 53 -10.40 5.11 -13.05
C LYS A 53 -10.54 4.35 -14.35
N VAL A 54 -11.24 3.24 -14.29
CA VAL A 54 -11.64 2.46 -15.45
C VAL A 54 -13.16 2.53 -15.58
N GLU A 55 -13.65 3.06 -16.71
CA GLU A 55 -15.06 3.18 -16.97
C GLU A 55 -15.66 1.86 -17.48
N GLY A 56 -16.97 1.69 -17.31
CA GLY A 56 -17.68 0.50 -17.76
C GLY A 56 -17.42 -0.75 -16.93
N VAL A 57 -16.79 -0.64 -15.79
CA VAL A 57 -16.46 -1.74 -14.89
C VAL A 57 -17.54 -1.91 -13.82
N LYS A 58 -18.03 -3.12 -13.67
CA LYS A 58 -18.99 -3.48 -12.63
C LYS A 58 -18.30 -3.93 -11.34
N MET A 59 -17.10 -4.51 -11.46
CA MET A 59 -16.37 -5.03 -10.31
C MET A 59 -14.85 -5.01 -10.59
N GLY A 60 -14.09 -4.50 -9.64
CA GLY A 60 -12.64 -4.60 -9.62
C GLY A 60 -12.20 -5.59 -8.56
N VAL A 61 -11.23 -6.42 -8.89
CA VAL A 61 -10.70 -7.44 -7.99
C VAL A 61 -9.19 -7.31 -7.88
N ASN A 62 -8.68 -7.31 -6.65
CA ASN A 62 -7.26 -7.48 -6.40
C ASN A 62 -6.89 -8.92 -6.73
N TYR A 63 -6.13 -9.11 -7.79
CA TYR A 63 -5.75 -10.44 -8.22
C TYR A 63 -4.44 -10.91 -7.58
N GLY A 64 -3.50 -10.00 -7.41
CA GLY A 64 -2.20 -10.31 -6.82
C GLY A 64 -1.15 -9.23 -7.02
N THR A 65 0.06 -9.60 -6.71
CA THR A 65 1.25 -8.78 -6.91
C THR A 65 2.38 -9.65 -7.47
N ASN A 66 3.20 -9.12 -8.37
CA ASN A 66 4.36 -9.84 -8.87
C ASN A 66 5.61 -9.58 -8.02
N LYS A 67 5.88 -8.33 -7.73
CA LYS A 67 7.04 -7.92 -6.95
C LYS A 67 6.61 -6.92 -5.90
N VAL A 68 7.06 -7.12 -4.66
CA VAL A 68 6.83 -6.18 -3.56
C VAL A 68 8.15 -5.98 -2.84
N ARG A 69 8.53 -4.71 -2.63
CA ARG A 69 9.69 -4.34 -1.83
C ARG A 69 9.33 -3.19 -0.91
N PHE A 70 9.59 -3.38 0.36
CA PHE A 70 9.45 -2.34 1.39
C PHE A 70 10.84 -1.74 1.62
N MET A 71 11.12 -0.59 1.01
CA MET A 71 12.44 0.00 0.96
C MET A 71 12.76 0.95 2.11
N ALA A 72 11.74 1.60 2.66
CA ALA A 72 11.88 2.52 3.77
C ALA A 72 10.64 2.44 4.68
N PRO A 73 10.81 2.64 5.99
CA PRO A 73 9.69 2.64 6.92
C PRO A 73 8.77 3.84 6.66
N VAL A 74 7.48 3.66 6.96
CA VAL A 74 6.50 4.74 6.98
C VAL A 74 6.28 5.13 8.43
N PRO A 75 6.80 6.28 8.88
CA PRO A 75 6.56 6.75 10.25
C PRO A 75 5.08 6.98 10.47
N VAL A 76 4.57 6.57 11.62
CA VAL A 76 3.18 6.86 11.98
C VAL A 76 2.97 8.38 12.02
N GLY A 77 1.89 8.86 11.40
CA GLY A 77 1.60 10.28 11.23
C GLY A 77 2.07 10.86 9.89
N ALA A 78 2.90 10.16 9.13
CA ALA A 78 3.35 10.61 7.83
C ALA A 78 2.22 10.59 6.79
N LYS A 79 2.29 11.50 5.84
CA LYS A 79 1.42 11.48 4.66
C LYS A 79 2.03 10.59 3.59
N VAL A 80 1.20 9.76 2.99
CA VAL A 80 1.60 8.81 1.95
C VAL A 80 0.80 9.08 0.68
N ARG A 81 1.48 9.03 -0.45
CA ARG A 81 0.86 9.08 -1.77
C ARG A 81 1.33 7.89 -2.61
N ALA A 82 0.57 7.59 -3.66
CA ALA A 82 0.97 6.60 -4.66
C ALA A 82 1.10 7.23 -6.05
N GLY A 83 2.10 6.77 -6.79
CA GLY A 83 2.21 6.98 -8.23
C GLY A 83 2.07 5.65 -8.93
N ILE A 84 1.52 5.65 -10.15
CA ILE A 84 1.35 4.42 -10.93
C ILE A 84 1.92 4.54 -12.32
N LYS A 85 2.39 3.40 -12.84
CA LYS A 85 2.76 3.22 -14.23
C LYS A 85 2.08 1.95 -14.75
N LEU A 86 1.32 2.09 -15.83
CA LEU A 86 0.72 0.92 -16.48
C LEU A 86 1.81 0.12 -17.20
N LEU A 87 2.05 -1.11 -16.74
CA LEU A 87 3.03 -2.00 -17.35
C LEU A 87 2.41 -2.91 -18.40
N GLU A 88 1.20 -3.40 -18.15
CA GLU A 88 0.53 -4.37 -18.99
C GLU A 88 -0.98 -4.24 -18.87
N ALA A 89 -1.67 -4.45 -19.98
CA ALA A 89 -3.12 -4.56 -20.01
C ALA A 89 -3.48 -5.68 -20.99
N THR A 90 -4.22 -6.68 -20.52
CA THR A 90 -4.63 -7.85 -21.32
C THR A 90 -6.11 -8.13 -21.16
N GLU A 91 -6.74 -8.59 -22.21
CA GLU A 91 -8.12 -9.07 -22.13
C GLU A 91 -8.18 -10.42 -21.44
N ILE A 92 -9.19 -10.61 -20.63
CA ILE A 92 -9.54 -11.86 -19.98
C ILE A 92 -11.03 -12.15 -20.20
N ALA A 93 -11.47 -13.35 -19.89
CA ALA A 93 -12.89 -13.70 -20.00
C ALA A 93 -13.75 -12.76 -19.15
N GLY A 94 -14.60 -11.95 -19.80
CA GLY A 94 -15.52 -11.02 -19.16
C GLY A 94 -14.89 -9.73 -18.62
N GLY A 95 -13.64 -9.43 -18.97
CA GLY A 95 -12.99 -8.23 -18.46
C GLY A 95 -11.58 -8.00 -18.97
N ALA A 96 -10.81 -7.27 -18.19
CA ALA A 96 -9.41 -6.96 -18.47
C ALA A 96 -8.56 -7.10 -17.21
N GLN A 97 -7.32 -7.52 -17.39
CA GLN A 97 -6.32 -7.55 -16.35
C GLN A 97 -5.26 -6.48 -16.62
N VAL A 98 -4.93 -5.73 -15.59
CA VAL A 98 -3.88 -4.70 -15.65
C VAL A 98 -2.80 -4.96 -14.61
N VAL A 99 -1.56 -4.64 -14.96
CA VAL A 99 -0.43 -4.64 -14.05
C VAL A 99 0.05 -3.21 -13.89
N LEU A 100 0.00 -2.70 -12.67
CA LEU A 100 0.38 -1.34 -12.32
C LEU A 100 1.60 -1.36 -11.41
N GLU A 101 2.71 -0.80 -11.90
CA GLU A 101 3.83 -0.49 -11.00
C GLU A 101 3.41 0.66 -10.10
N THR A 102 3.29 0.36 -8.82
CA THR A 102 2.78 1.30 -7.82
C THR A 102 3.91 1.67 -6.87
N THR A 103 4.19 2.95 -6.79
CA THR A 103 5.23 3.52 -5.93
C THR A 103 4.57 4.30 -4.81
N PHE A 104 4.82 3.88 -3.57
CA PHE A 104 4.33 4.58 -2.37
C PHE A 104 5.42 5.48 -1.83
N GLU A 105 5.10 6.74 -1.62
CA GLU A 105 6.04 7.76 -1.15
C GLU A 105 5.52 8.45 0.09
N CYS A 106 6.43 8.66 1.06
CA CYS A 106 6.15 9.49 2.24
C CYS A 106 6.58 10.93 1.99
N GLU A 107 5.80 11.88 2.47
CA GLU A 107 6.17 13.29 2.46
C GLU A 107 7.50 13.49 3.19
N GLY A 108 8.43 14.19 2.54
CA GLY A 108 9.75 14.50 3.07
C GLY A 108 10.78 13.38 2.96
N ALA A 109 10.42 12.18 2.51
CA ALA A 109 11.36 11.08 2.33
C ALA A 109 12.11 11.19 1.00
N THR A 110 13.35 10.71 0.98
CA THR A 110 14.21 10.76 -0.21
C THR A 110 14.05 9.55 -1.13
N LYS A 111 13.47 8.47 -0.62
CA LYS A 111 13.22 7.24 -1.40
C LYS A 111 11.84 6.68 -1.11
N PRO A 112 11.28 5.87 -2.03
CA PRO A 112 9.98 5.24 -1.83
C PRO A 112 9.93 4.36 -0.58
N SER A 113 8.76 4.27 0.03
CA SER A 113 8.52 3.34 1.13
C SER A 113 8.21 1.95 0.63
N CYS A 114 7.52 1.84 -0.50
CA CYS A 114 7.16 0.58 -1.11
C CYS A 114 7.06 0.73 -2.63
N VAL A 115 7.49 -0.29 -3.35
CA VAL A 115 7.23 -0.44 -4.79
C VAL A 115 6.64 -1.83 -5.02
N ALA A 116 5.50 -1.88 -5.70
CA ALA A 116 4.80 -3.13 -5.97
C ALA A 116 4.21 -3.14 -7.39
N GLU A 117 4.30 -4.28 -8.06
CA GLU A 117 3.56 -4.53 -9.30
C GLU A 117 2.21 -5.12 -8.91
N VAL A 118 1.19 -4.28 -8.84
CA VAL A 118 -0.16 -4.65 -8.41
C VAL A 118 -0.99 -5.10 -9.62
N ILE A 119 -1.68 -6.21 -9.48
CA ILE A 119 -2.49 -6.79 -10.55
C ILE A 119 -3.96 -6.65 -10.19
N PHE A 120 -4.69 -5.90 -11.00
CA PHE A 120 -6.14 -5.80 -10.89
C PHE A 120 -6.84 -6.48 -12.06
N ARG A 121 -7.97 -7.09 -11.78
CA ARG A 121 -8.91 -7.55 -12.79
C ARG A 121 -10.20 -6.73 -12.72
N HIS A 122 -10.59 -6.20 -13.86
CA HIS A 122 -11.82 -5.42 -14.02
C HIS A 122 -12.81 -6.20 -14.85
N TYR A 123 -14.00 -6.43 -14.30
CA TYR A 123 -15.06 -7.18 -14.98
C TYR A 123 -16.17 -6.22 -15.44
N TYR A 124 -16.60 -6.41 -16.66
CA TYR A 124 -17.62 -5.59 -17.31
C TYR A 124 -19.04 -5.97 -16.93
#